data_5c3729a2c3c0278829b73aebf359c913
#
_entry.id   5c3729a2c3c0278829b73aebf359c913
#
_cell.length_a   1.000
_cell.length_b   1.000
_cell.length_c   1.000
_cell.angle_alpha   90.00
_cell.angle_beta   90.00
_cell.angle_gamma   90.00
#
_symmetry.space_group_name_H-M   'P 1'
#
loop_
_entity.id
_entity.type
_entity.pdbx_description
1 polymer ?
#
loop_
_entity_poly.entity_id
_entity_poly.type
_entity_poly.pdbx_seq_one_letter_code
_entity_poly.pdbx_strand_id
1 'polypeptide(L)'
;MSVICPDTGVIVEYANLDGAFHREAQAVFQSVIAGKLNAVFPHPILAETYYVSLRIYKTLGYDDFMRRAKKLAQWLYSASNISLALPSLELAILAGETKDKFGISMMDSYVLAASRLSGGKALFRTEESEMKKKLGELRKQFDIVFLGT
;
A
#
# COMPACT_ATOMS: atom_id res chain seq x y z
N MET A 1 -15.09 -4.64 -11.38
CA MET A 1 -13.65 -4.89 -11.39
C MET A 1 -13.14 -4.82 -9.96
N SER A 2 -12.28 -5.73 -9.58
CA SER A 2 -11.74 -5.77 -8.21
C SER A 2 -10.79 -4.60 -7.94
N VAL A 3 -10.87 -4.07 -6.73
CA VAL A 3 -10.03 -2.96 -6.26
C VAL A 3 -9.13 -3.47 -5.15
N ILE A 4 -7.85 -3.11 -5.21
CA ILE A 4 -6.90 -3.34 -4.12
C ILE A 4 -6.38 -2.00 -3.60
N CYS A 5 -6.07 -1.96 -2.32
CA CYS A 5 -5.40 -0.82 -1.69
C CYS A 5 -4.07 -1.31 -1.13
N PRO A 6 -2.98 -1.20 -1.91
CA PRO A 6 -1.68 -1.65 -1.45
C PRO A 6 -1.06 -0.66 -0.47
N ASP A 7 -0.42 -1.17 0.57
CA ASP A 7 0.40 -0.34 1.44
C ASP A 7 1.79 -0.12 0.82
N THR A 8 2.58 0.72 1.48
CA THR A 8 3.95 1.04 1.04
C THR A 8 4.81 -0.22 0.91
N GLY A 9 4.69 -1.18 1.83
CA GLY A 9 5.48 -2.41 1.80
C GLY A 9 5.28 -3.21 0.52
N VAL A 10 4.05 -3.28 0.02
CA VAL A 10 3.73 -3.97 -1.23
C VAL A 10 4.33 -3.26 -2.44
N ILE A 11 4.20 -1.93 -2.47
CA ILE A 11 4.73 -1.12 -3.59
C ILE A 11 6.26 -1.24 -3.66
N VAL A 12 6.91 -1.18 -2.51
CA VAL A 12 8.36 -1.29 -2.43
C VAL A 12 8.85 -2.69 -2.79
N GLU A 13 8.13 -3.74 -2.41
CA GLU A 13 8.44 -5.11 -2.85
C GLU A 13 8.41 -5.25 -4.37
N TYR A 14 7.46 -4.58 -5.03
CA TYR A 14 7.42 -4.55 -6.49
C TYR A 14 8.67 -3.90 -7.09
N ALA A 15 9.15 -2.82 -6.47
CA ALA A 15 10.33 -2.09 -6.94
C ALA A 15 11.65 -2.77 -6.57
N ASN A 16 11.67 -3.60 -5.53
CA ASN A 16 12.87 -4.26 -5.02
C ASN A 16 13.00 -5.69 -5.57
N LEU A 17 13.85 -5.87 -6.57
CA LEU A 17 14.08 -7.17 -7.21
C LEU A 17 14.57 -8.25 -6.24
N ASP A 18 15.23 -7.85 -5.14
CA ASP A 18 15.74 -8.75 -4.12
C ASP A 18 14.77 -8.97 -2.96
N GLY A 19 13.57 -8.39 -3.04
CA GLY A 19 12.55 -8.53 -2.00
C GLY A 19 12.04 -9.96 -1.86
N ALA A 20 11.80 -10.38 -0.63
CA ALA A 20 11.33 -11.75 -0.33
C ALA A 20 9.99 -12.08 -1.01
N PHE A 21 9.14 -11.08 -1.22
CA PHE A 21 7.82 -11.24 -1.86
C PHE A 21 7.72 -10.50 -3.18
N HIS A 22 8.86 -10.27 -3.85
CA HIS A 22 8.89 -9.55 -5.11
C HIS A 22 8.00 -10.20 -6.17
N ARG A 23 8.04 -11.52 -6.29
CA ARG A 23 7.23 -12.25 -7.28
C ARG A 23 5.73 -12.05 -7.06
N GLU A 24 5.30 -12.11 -5.82
CA GLU A 24 3.90 -11.90 -5.44
C GLU A 24 3.46 -10.47 -5.73
N ALA A 25 4.28 -9.48 -5.36
CA ALA A 25 4.02 -8.08 -5.68
C ALA A 25 4.00 -7.84 -7.19
N GLN A 26 4.93 -8.43 -7.92
CA GLN A 26 4.99 -8.34 -9.39
C GLN A 26 3.70 -8.88 -10.03
N ALA A 27 3.22 -10.03 -9.57
CA ALA A 27 1.97 -10.60 -10.09
C ALA A 27 0.78 -9.66 -9.87
N VAL A 28 0.70 -9.02 -8.70
CA VAL A 28 -0.35 -8.04 -8.40
C VAL A 28 -0.28 -6.86 -9.35
N PHE A 29 0.88 -6.21 -9.47
CA PHE A 29 1.01 -5.02 -10.30
C PHE A 29 0.92 -5.31 -11.79
N GLN A 30 1.34 -6.48 -12.26
CA GLN A 30 1.10 -6.91 -13.63
C GLN A 30 -0.40 -7.03 -13.93
N SER A 31 -1.19 -7.53 -12.98
CA SER A 31 -2.65 -7.57 -13.10
C SER A 31 -3.26 -6.17 -13.14
N VAL A 32 -2.72 -5.23 -12.38
CA VAL A 32 -3.14 -3.82 -12.43
C VAL A 32 -2.81 -3.21 -13.80
N ILE A 33 -1.58 -3.38 -14.27
CA ILE A 33 -1.14 -2.86 -15.58
C ILE A 33 -1.98 -3.45 -16.71
N ALA A 34 -2.33 -4.74 -16.63
CA ALA A 34 -3.17 -5.41 -17.62
C ALA A 34 -4.66 -5.02 -17.53
N GLY A 35 -5.05 -4.20 -16.58
CA GLY A 35 -6.44 -3.77 -16.40
C GLY A 35 -7.36 -4.81 -15.77
N LYS A 36 -6.79 -5.85 -15.15
CA LYS A 36 -7.57 -6.87 -14.44
C LYS A 36 -7.90 -6.48 -13.01
N LEU A 37 -7.12 -5.57 -12.44
CA LEU A 37 -7.32 -5.00 -11.11
C LEU A 37 -7.17 -3.48 -11.19
N ASN A 38 -7.89 -2.78 -10.33
CA ASN A 38 -7.63 -1.37 -10.04
C ASN A 38 -6.92 -1.26 -8.70
N ALA A 39 -5.93 -0.39 -8.61
CA ALA A 39 -5.28 -0.05 -7.36
C ALA A 39 -5.69 1.37 -6.93
N VAL A 40 -6.04 1.52 -5.66
CA VAL A 40 -6.36 2.81 -5.05
C VAL A 40 -5.53 2.92 -3.78
N PHE A 41 -4.93 4.08 -3.54
CA PHE A 41 -4.20 4.29 -2.29
C PHE A 41 -4.36 5.73 -1.79
N PRO A 42 -4.31 5.96 -0.48
CA PRO A 42 -4.39 7.32 0.06
C PRO A 42 -3.10 8.09 -0.21
N HIS A 43 -3.20 9.42 -0.35
CA HIS A 43 -2.08 10.28 -0.70
C HIS A 43 -0.83 10.07 0.19
N PRO A 44 -0.95 9.89 1.53
CA PRO A 44 0.23 9.68 2.38
C PRO A 44 1.09 8.48 1.98
N ILE A 45 0.51 7.46 1.36
CA ILE A 45 1.27 6.30 0.84
C ILE A 45 2.26 6.72 -0.24
N LEU A 46 1.91 7.71 -1.04
CA LEU A 46 2.82 8.25 -2.06
C LEU A 46 4.08 8.84 -1.44
N ALA A 47 3.93 9.63 -0.38
CA ALA A 47 5.05 10.22 0.34
C ALA A 47 5.90 9.15 1.04
N GLU A 48 5.27 8.19 1.70
CA GLU A 48 5.97 7.10 2.37
C GLU A 48 6.71 6.21 1.37
N THR A 49 6.10 5.91 0.23
CA THR A 49 6.75 5.14 -0.85
C THR A 49 8.01 5.84 -1.34
N TYR A 50 7.95 7.14 -1.57
CA TYR A 50 9.14 7.91 -1.94
C TYR A 50 10.23 7.78 -0.87
N TYR A 51 9.90 8.02 0.38
CA TYR A 51 10.85 7.98 1.49
C TYR A 51 11.48 6.60 1.65
N VAL A 52 10.68 5.54 1.68
CA VAL A 52 11.17 4.17 1.90
C VAL A 52 11.98 3.69 0.71
N SER A 53 11.52 3.92 -0.53
CA SER A 53 12.27 3.52 -1.73
C SER A 53 13.59 4.26 -1.86
N LEU A 54 13.63 5.54 -1.49
CA LEU A 54 14.86 6.34 -1.44
C LEU A 54 15.91 5.65 -0.57
N ARG A 55 15.53 5.20 0.62
CA ARG A 55 16.43 4.52 1.54
C ARG A 55 16.87 3.16 1.02
N ILE A 56 15.99 2.41 0.41
CA ILE A 56 16.30 1.10 -0.16
C ILE A 56 17.29 1.24 -1.31
N TYR A 57 17.04 2.13 -2.25
CA TYR A 57 17.94 2.34 -3.39
C TYR A 57 19.31 2.83 -2.93
N LYS A 58 19.34 3.68 -1.92
CA LYS A 58 20.61 4.14 -1.33
C LYS A 58 21.38 2.97 -0.71
N THR A 59 20.72 2.11 0.06
CA THR A 59 21.31 0.92 0.69
C THR A 59 21.81 -0.07 -0.34
N LEU A 60 21.10 -0.22 -1.47
CA LEU A 60 21.50 -1.09 -2.57
C LEU A 60 22.68 -0.53 -3.39
N GLY A 61 23.15 0.68 -3.09
CA GLY A 61 24.32 1.28 -3.70
C GLY A 61 24.07 2.01 -5.02
N TYR A 62 22.83 2.32 -5.36
CA TYR A 62 22.54 3.12 -6.55
C TYR A 62 22.94 4.57 -6.36
N ASP A 63 23.79 5.10 -7.23
CA ASP A 63 24.18 6.51 -7.20
C ASP A 63 22.98 7.43 -7.50
N ASP A 64 22.08 6.99 -8.34
CA ASP A 64 20.89 7.72 -8.76
C ASP A 64 19.64 7.38 -7.92
N PHE A 65 19.83 7.07 -6.65
CA PHE A 65 18.75 6.62 -5.76
C PHE A 65 17.59 7.61 -5.66
N MET A 66 17.87 8.92 -5.65
CA MET A 66 16.80 9.94 -5.62
C MET A 66 15.96 9.92 -6.88
N ARG A 67 16.61 9.80 -8.04
CA ARG A 67 15.91 9.74 -9.33
C ARG A 67 15.03 8.50 -9.42
N ARG A 68 15.53 7.36 -8.97
CA ARG A 68 14.76 6.11 -8.96
C ARG A 68 13.54 6.21 -8.06
N ALA A 69 13.68 6.77 -6.88
CA ALA A 69 12.56 6.96 -5.96
C ALA A 69 11.51 7.93 -6.52
N LYS A 70 11.95 9.03 -7.15
CA LYS A 70 11.04 9.96 -7.83
C LYS A 70 10.29 9.30 -8.97
N LYS A 71 10.96 8.49 -9.78
CA LYS A 71 10.32 7.76 -10.87
C LYS A 71 9.26 6.79 -10.38
N LEU A 72 9.52 6.10 -9.29
CA LEU A 72 8.52 5.20 -8.69
C LEU A 72 7.28 5.97 -8.24
N ALA A 73 7.47 7.10 -7.53
CA ALA A 73 6.37 7.94 -7.09
C ALA A 73 5.58 8.52 -8.29
N GLN A 74 6.27 8.97 -9.33
CA GLN A 74 5.65 9.47 -10.56
C GLN A 74 4.83 8.41 -11.26
N TRP A 75 5.35 7.19 -11.33
CA TRP A 75 4.63 6.07 -11.93
C TRP A 75 3.35 5.75 -11.15
N LEU A 76 3.41 5.68 -9.84
CA LEU A 76 2.21 5.47 -9.01
C LEU A 76 1.16 6.55 -9.21
N TYR A 77 1.60 7.79 -9.34
CA TYR A 77 0.69 8.92 -9.50
C TYR A 77 0.00 8.96 -10.88
N SER A 78 0.66 8.46 -11.92
CA SER A 78 0.21 8.64 -13.31
C SER A 78 -0.12 7.35 -14.05
N ALA A 79 0.16 6.18 -13.49
CA ALA A 79 -0.10 4.91 -14.19
C ALA A 79 -1.59 4.64 -14.37
N SER A 80 -1.93 4.01 -15.49
CA SER A 80 -3.30 3.56 -15.73
C SER A 80 -3.72 2.52 -14.68
N ASN A 81 -4.99 2.57 -14.28
CA ASN A 81 -5.59 1.66 -13.31
C ASN A 81 -5.03 1.80 -11.89
N ILE A 82 -4.26 2.85 -11.63
CA ILE A 82 -3.83 3.26 -10.29
C ILE A 82 -4.36 4.66 -10.04
N SER A 83 -5.02 4.86 -8.91
CA SER A 83 -5.56 6.17 -8.54
C SER A 83 -5.37 6.47 -7.07
N LEU A 84 -5.36 7.75 -6.75
CA LEU A 84 -5.38 8.22 -5.36
C LEU A 84 -6.81 8.25 -4.86
N ALA A 85 -7.01 7.81 -3.62
CA ALA A 85 -8.26 8.04 -2.92
C ALA A 85 -8.43 9.55 -2.74
N LEU A 86 -9.63 10.06 -3.05
CA LEU A 86 -9.91 11.49 -2.90
C LEU A 86 -9.82 11.90 -1.43
N PRO A 87 -9.10 12.99 -1.11
CA PRO A 87 -9.11 13.54 0.24
C PRO A 87 -10.55 13.88 0.66
N SER A 88 -10.95 13.39 1.82
CA SER A 88 -12.30 13.67 2.34
C SER A 88 -12.28 13.63 3.86
N LEU A 89 -13.25 14.31 4.45
CA LEU A 89 -13.46 14.22 5.90
C LEU A 89 -13.83 12.79 6.33
N GLU A 90 -14.62 12.11 5.52
CA GLU A 90 -15.03 10.72 5.77
C GLU A 90 -13.81 9.79 5.86
N LEU A 91 -12.88 9.91 4.90
CA LEU A 91 -11.65 9.12 4.91
C LEU A 91 -10.80 9.42 6.15
N ALA A 92 -10.64 10.70 6.48
CA ALA A 92 -9.84 11.11 7.64
C ALA A 92 -10.43 10.60 8.95
N ILE A 93 -11.75 10.72 9.14
CA ILE A 93 -12.43 10.25 10.35
C ILE A 93 -12.33 8.73 10.46
N LEU A 94 -12.60 8.00 9.38
CA LEU A 94 -12.52 6.53 9.40
C LEU A 94 -11.09 6.05 9.71
N ALA A 95 -10.08 6.70 9.16
CA ALA A 95 -8.68 6.39 9.48
C ALA A 95 -8.37 6.65 10.96
N GLY A 96 -8.81 7.78 11.50
CA GLY A 96 -8.64 8.12 12.91
C GLY A 96 -9.35 7.15 13.85
N GLU A 97 -10.59 6.80 13.55
CA GLU A 97 -11.36 5.82 14.32
C GLU A 97 -10.71 4.44 14.28
N THR A 98 -10.18 4.03 13.12
CA THR A 98 -9.48 2.75 12.96
C THR A 98 -8.23 2.71 13.84
N LYS A 99 -7.44 3.78 13.83
CA LYS A 99 -6.28 3.88 14.69
C LYS A 99 -6.64 3.85 16.17
N ASP A 100 -7.64 4.59 16.57
CA ASP A 100 -8.11 4.64 17.95
C ASP A 100 -8.58 3.27 18.43
N LYS A 101 -9.39 2.60 17.63
CA LYS A 101 -9.98 1.30 18.01
C LYS A 101 -8.95 0.17 18.04
N PHE A 102 -8.01 0.12 17.07
CA PHE A 102 -7.13 -1.02 16.89
C PHE A 102 -5.68 -0.78 17.30
N GLY A 103 -5.28 0.47 17.54
CA GLY A 103 -3.93 0.80 17.98
C GLY A 103 -2.84 0.56 16.94
N ILE A 104 -3.19 0.43 15.67
CA ILE A 104 -2.25 0.26 14.56
C ILE A 104 -1.70 1.60 14.08
N SER A 105 -0.72 1.58 13.17
CA SER A 105 -0.12 2.82 12.65
C SER A 105 -1.13 3.67 11.89
N MET A 106 -0.86 4.97 11.80
CA MET A 106 -1.72 5.87 11.02
C MET A 106 -1.73 5.49 9.53
N MET A 107 -0.59 5.08 8.98
CA MET A 107 -0.53 4.65 7.58
C MET A 107 -1.40 3.43 7.32
N ASP A 108 -1.28 2.41 8.15
CA ASP A 108 -2.12 1.20 8.04
C ASP A 108 -3.59 1.55 8.18
N SER A 109 -3.92 2.46 9.09
CA SER A 109 -5.30 2.93 9.31
C SER A 109 -5.85 3.62 8.05
N TYR A 110 -5.05 4.43 7.37
CA TYR A 110 -5.44 5.05 6.11
C TYR A 110 -5.64 4.04 4.99
N VAL A 111 -4.77 3.03 4.88
CA VAL A 111 -4.92 1.97 3.87
C VAL A 111 -6.22 1.20 4.08
N LEU A 112 -6.51 0.82 5.33
CA LEU A 112 -7.75 0.13 5.68
C LEU A 112 -8.97 0.99 5.39
N ALA A 113 -8.94 2.25 5.79
CA ALA A 113 -10.06 3.18 5.55
C ALA A 113 -10.29 3.39 4.05
N ALA A 114 -9.24 3.61 3.28
CA ALA A 114 -9.35 3.78 1.83
C ALA A 114 -9.88 2.50 1.16
N SER A 115 -9.45 1.33 1.60
CA SER A 115 -9.93 0.06 1.07
C SER A 115 -11.44 -0.10 1.30
N ARG A 116 -11.91 0.21 2.49
CA ARG A 116 -13.34 0.11 2.83
C ARG A 116 -14.18 1.09 2.01
N LEU A 117 -13.76 2.34 1.91
CA LEU A 117 -14.50 3.35 1.17
C LEU A 117 -14.51 3.11 -0.34
N SER A 118 -13.49 2.47 -0.89
CA SER A 118 -13.43 2.10 -2.30
C SER A 118 -14.07 0.75 -2.61
N GLY A 119 -14.54 0.03 -1.60
CA GLY A 119 -15.09 -1.32 -1.77
C GLY A 119 -14.04 -2.36 -2.14
N GLY A 120 -12.78 -2.13 -1.79
CA GLY A 120 -11.65 -2.97 -2.16
C GLY A 120 -11.05 -3.77 -1.01
N LYS A 121 -9.95 -4.44 -1.32
CA LYS A 121 -9.15 -5.21 -0.36
C LYS A 121 -7.89 -4.44 -0.01
N ALA A 122 -7.63 -4.31 1.30
CA ALA A 122 -6.34 -3.79 1.77
C ALA A 122 -5.30 -4.89 1.59
N LEU A 123 -4.21 -4.54 0.93
CA LEU A 123 -3.12 -5.47 0.65
C LEU A 123 -1.86 -5.03 1.38
N PHE A 124 -1.38 -5.88 2.27
CA PHE A 124 -0.16 -5.66 3.05
C PHE A 124 0.93 -6.67 2.65
N ARG A 125 2.17 -6.33 2.93
CA ARG A 125 3.30 -7.21 2.63
C ARG A 125 3.23 -8.50 3.47
N THR A 126 3.19 -8.34 4.80
CA THR A 126 3.10 -9.44 5.77
C THR A 126 2.35 -8.95 7.00
N GLU A 127 1.93 -9.88 7.83
CA GLU A 127 1.36 -9.56 9.13
C GLU A 127 2.42 -8.96 10.05
N GLU A 128 2.29 -7.68 10.38
CA GLU A 128 3.09 -7.06 11.43
C GLU A 128 2.54 -7.43 12.81
N SER A 129 3.41 -7.40 13.83
CA SER A 129 3.05 -7.84 15.18
C SER A 129 1.81 -7.13 15.75
N GLU A 130 1.69 -5.82 15.54
CA GLU A 130 0.55 -5.03 16.01
C GLU A 130 -0.74 -5.42 15.30
N MET A 131 -0.69 -5.57 14.00
CA MET A 131 -1.83 -5.97 13.18
C MET A 131 -2.23 -7.42 13.47
N LYS A 132 -1.27 -8.32 13.64
CA LYS A 132 -1.51 -9.73 13.92
C LYS A 132 -2.38 -9.93 15.16
N LYS A 133 -2.11 -9.16 16.22
CA LYS A 133 -2.86 -9.24 17.48
C LYS A 133 -4.34 -8.85 17.32
N LYS A 134 -4.65 -8.01 16.35
CA LYS A 134 -5.98 -7.44 16.11
C LYS A 134 -6.65 -7.99 14.85
N LEU A 135 -6.01 -8.91 14.14
CA LEU A 135 -6.43 -9.33 12.81
C LEU A 135 -7.87 -9.89 12.79
N GLY A 136 -8.23 -10.69 13.79
CA GLY A 136 -9.58 -11.22 13.90
C GLY A 136 -10.66 -10.14 13.98
N GLU A 137 -10.40 -9.09 14.77
CA GLU A 137 -11.33 -7.95 14.90
C GLU A 137 -11.30 -7.06 13.65
N LEU A 138 -10.12 -6.83 13.07
CA LEU A 138 -9.97 -6.06 11.85
C LEU A 138 -10.75 -6.69 10.68
N ARG A 139 -10.70 -8.01 10.54
CA ARG A 139 -11.39 -8.72 9.46
C ARG A 139 -12.91 -8.67 9.56
N LYS A 140 -13.47 -8.30 10.70
CA LYS A 140 -14.91 -8.04 10.82
C LYS A 140 -15.34 -6.77 10.12
N GLN A 141 -14.41 -5.83 9.90
CA GLN A 141 -14.69 -4.53 9.31
C GLN A 141 -14.00 -4.28 7.97
N PHE A 142 -12.91 -4.98 7.71
CA PHE A 142 -12.08 -4.76 6.52
C PHE A 142 -11.75 -6.09 5.83
N ASP A 143 -11.66 -6.03 4.51
CA ASP A 143 -11.18 -7.15 3.72
C ASP A 143 -9.66 -7.00 3.56
N ILE A 144 -8.90 -7.89 4.19
CA ILE A 144 -7.44 -7.79 4.30
C ILE A 144 -6.78 -9.01 3.69
N VAL A 145 -5.80 -8.78 2.83
CA VAL A 145 -4.96 -9.83 2.24
C VAL A 145 -3.48 -9.47 2.39
N PHE A 146 -2.63 -10.46 2.35
CA PHE A 146 -1.18 -10.32 2.48
C PHE A 146 -0.48 -10.95 1.28
N LEU A 147 0.69 -10.39 0.90
CA LEU A 147 1.53 -10.97 -0.15
C LEU A 147 2.10 -12.31 0.29
N GLY A 148 2.55 -12.37 1.54
CA GLY A 148 3.17 -13.55 2.11
C GLY A 148 2.58 -13.92 3.47
N THR A 149 2.70 -15.18 3.79
CA THR A 149 2.25 -15.74 5.06
C THR A 149 3.38 -15.81 6.08
#